data_8ab71976977d803398d91b81ab70ae35
#
_entry.id   8ab71976977d803398d91b81ab70ae35
#
_cell.length_a   1.000
_cell.length_b   1.000
_cell.length_c   1.000
_cell.angle_alpha   90.00
_cell.angle_beta   90.00
_cell.angle_gamma   90.00
#
_symmetry.space_group_name_H-M   'P 1'
#
loop_
_entity.id
_entity.type
_entity.pdbx_description
1 polymer ?
#
loop_
_entity_poly.entity_id
_entity_poly.type
_entity_poly.pdbx_seq_one_letter_code
_entity_poly.pdbx_strand_id
1 'polypeptide(L)'
;MHNARTPLLVLRLPKHLRRYFAYPHGLFIINEKPEAFFECNIKGDYLVGDIVSRYFYGGIKILDLKTRRRIKTALDKEEHTNQLIINPPGTISQNSRTIISIAMEKFIVHGEEDLITMAISLTRHGKTIIYGYPGYGAVITISDTIKARRLLKRFKPDIVFLNKVNTKP
;
A
#
# COMPACT_ATOMS: atom_id res chain seq x y z
N MET A 1 10.99 -16.00 -30.15
CA MET A 1 11.41 -15.34 -28.87
C MET A 1 10.44 -15.72 -27.78
N HIS A 2 10.80 -16.57 -26.83
CA HIS A 2 9.94 -16.92 -25.72
C HIS A 2 9.87 -15.71 -24.78
N ASN A 3 8.68 -15.09 -24.68
CA ASN A 3 8.41 -14.10 -23.65
C ASN A 3 8.41 -14.80 -22.28
N ALA A 4 9.57 -14.82 -21.62
CA ALA A 4 9.69 -15.37 -20.28
C ALA A 4 8.80 -14.56 -19.34
N ARG A 5 7.71 -15.17 -18.88
CA ARG A 5 6.82 -14.61 -17.85
C ARG A 5 7.39 -14.94 -16.47
N THR A 6 7.49 -13.97 -15.60
CA THR A 6 7.96 -14.20 -14.23
C THR A 6 6.76 -14.52 -13.33
N PRO A 7 6.70 -15.69 -12.68
CA PRO A 7 5.64 -16.02 -11.75
C PRO A 7 5.80 -15.22 -10.44
N LEU A 8 4.71 -14.71 -9.94
CA LEU A 8 4.61 -14.02 -8.65
C LEU A 8 3.58 -14.72 -7.79
N LEU A 9 3.99 -15.25 -6.64
CA LEU A 9 3.08 -15.83 -5.67
C LEU A 9 2.27 -14.75 -4.98
N VAL A 10 0.97 -14.93 -4.94
CA VAL A 10 0.04 -13.97 -4.34
C VAL A 10 -1.03 -14.68 -3.51
N LEU A 11 -1.60 -13.92 -2.58
CA LEU A 11 -2.85 -14.28 -1.90
C LEU A 11 -3.94 -13.37 -2.46
N ARG A 12 -4.92 -13.97 -3.14
CA ARG A 12 -6.00 -13.25 -3.82
C ARG A 12 -7.21 -13.10 -2.91
N LEU A 13 -7.70 -11.87 -2.81
CA LEU A 13 -8.95 -11.56 -2.13
C LEU A 13 -10.15 -12.05 -2.98
N PRO A 14 -11.00 -12.94 -2.45
CA PRO A 14 -12.21 -13.36 -3.14
C PRO A 14 -13.14 -12.18 -3.42
N LYS A 15 -13.78 -12.17 -4.61
CA LYS A 15 -14.64 -11.06 -5.05
C LYS A 15 -15.75 -10.70 -4.06
N HIS A 16 -16.38 -11.69 -3.43
CA HIS A 16 -17.49 -11.49 -2.48
C HIS A 16 -17.05 -10.83 -1.17
N LEU A 17 -15.74 -10.87 -0.83
CA LEU A 17 -15.19 -10.21 0.35
C LEU A 17 -14.72 -8.78 0.09
N ARG A 18 -14.68 -8.32 -1.16
CA ARG A 18 -14.16 -6.97 -1.49
C ARG A 18 -14.91 -5.86 -0.75
N ARG A 19 -16.23 -5.96 -0.65
CA ARG A 19 -17.04 -4.98 0.10
C ARG A 19 -16.63 -4.90 1.57
N TYR A 20 -16.38 -6.04 2.21
CA TYR A 20 -15.93 -6.08 3.61
C TYR A 20 -14.59 -5.35 3.79
N PHE A 21 -13.64 -5.57 2.88
CA PHE A 21 -12.33 -4.92 2.94
C PHE A 21 -12.35 -3.46 2.48
N ALA A 22 -13.39 -3.03 1.78
CA ALA A 22 -13.59 -1.63 1.38
C ALA A 22 -14.07 -0.76 2.54
N TYR A 23 -14.60 -1.32 3.63
CA TYR A 23 -14.98 -0.54 4.81
C TYR A 23 -13.74 -0.09 5.60
N PRO A 24 -13.76 1.13 6.18
CA PRO A 24 -12.68 1.60 7.01
C PRO A 24 -12.56 0.76 8.29
N HIS A 25 -11.36 0.21 8.54
CA HIS A 25 -11.07 -0.60 9.71
C HIS A 25 -10.19 0.17 10.71
N GLY A 26 -10.72 1.25 11.28
CA GLY A 26 -9.98 2.09 12.22
C GLY A 26 -10.74 3.36 12.57
N LEU A 27 -10.04 4.33 13.13
CA LEU A 27 -10.55 5.66 13.32
C LEU A 27 -10.66 6.36 11.97
N PHE A 28 -11.86 6.77 11.59
CA PHE A 28 -12.10 7.40 10.31
C PHE A 28 -12.13 8.93 10.49
N ILE A 29 -11.25 9.61 9.79
CA ILE A 29 -11.20 11.07 9.71
C ILE A 29 -11.88 11.47 8.42
N ILE A 30 -13.07 12.06 8.54
CA ILE A 30 -13.80 12.63 7.41
C ILE A 30 -13.27 14.03 7.18
N ASN A 31 -12.91 14.31 5.95
CA ASN A 31 -12.45 15.63 5.57
C ASN A 31 -12.83 15.97 4.13
N GLU A 32 -13.51 17.08 3.97
CA GLU A 32 -13.88 17.60 2.66
C GLU A 32 -12.70 18.25 1.93
N LYS A 33 -11.70 18.74 2.68
CA LYS A 33 -10.52 19.44 2.15
C LYS A 33 -9.24 18.75 2.61
N PRO A 34 -8.40 18.23 1.69
CA PRO A 34 -7.14 17.59 2.05
C PRO A 34 -6.22 18.44 2.93
N GLU A 35 -6.24 19.76 2.76
CA GLU A 35 -5.40 20.71 3.49
C GLU A 35 -5.70 20.72 4.99
N ALA A 36 -6.90 20.38 5.41
CA ALA A 36 -7.25 20.33 6.83
C ALA A 36 -6.55 19.20 7.60
N PHE A 37 -5.97 18.22 6.93
CA PHE A 37 -5.17 17.18 7.58
C PHE A 37 -3.89 17.70 8.25
N PHE A 38 -3.36 18.85 7.84
CA PHE A 38 -2.21 19.48 8.49
C PHE A 38 -2.47 19.86 9.95
N GLU A 39 -3.70 20.18 10.29
CA GLU A 39 -4.07 20.62 11.64
C GLU A 39 -4.12 19.46 12.65
N CYS A 40 -4.18 18.23 12.16
CA CYS A 40 -4.36 17.07 13.04
C CYS A 40 -3.08 16.66 13.78
N ASN A 41 -1.90 17.08 13.35
CA ASN A 41 -0.56 16.73 13.90
C ASN A 41 -0.40 15.23 14.25
N ILE A 42 -1.09 14.38 13.49
CA ILE A 42 -1.10 12.93 13.72
C ILE A 42 0.08 12.30 12.99
N LYS A 43 0.86 11.53 13.73
CA LYS A 43 2.02 10.81 13.22
C LYS A 43 1.68 9.34 12.98
N GLY A 44 2.00 8.83 11.77
CA GLY A 44 1.90 7.40 11.43
C GLY A 44 3.28 6.74 11.33
N ASP A 45 3.36 5.45 11.64
CA ASP A 45 4.55 4.64 11.30
C ASP A 45 4.57 4.32 9.80
N TYR A 46 3.38 4.16 9.19
CA TYR A 46 3.18 3.90 7.76
C TYR A 46 2.12 4.84 7.19
N LEU A 47 2.44 5.46 6.08
CA LEU A 47 1.55 6.36 5.34
C LEU A 47 1.28 5.73 3.97
N VAL A 48 0.04 5.27 3.73
CA VAL A 48 -0.35 4.56 2.52
C VAL A 48 -1.23 5.44 1.65
N GLY A 49 -0.80 5.68 0.43
CA GLY A 49 -1.45 6.56 -0.54
C GLY A 49 -0.77 7.92 -0.65
N ASP A 50 -0.93 8.54 -1.82
CA ASP A 50 -0.25 9.79 -2.19
C ASP A 50 -0.76 11.01 -1.39
N ILE A 51 -2.08 11.13 -1.19
CA ILE A 51 -2.69 12.21 -0.40
C ILE A 51 -2.22 12.10 1.06
N VAL A 52 -2.35 10.91 1.66
CA VAL A 52 -1.92 10.68 3.04
C VAL A 52 -0.43 10.95 3.21
N SER A 53 0.39 10.49 2.28
CA SER A 53 1.85 10.69 2.33
C SER A 53 2.29 12.15 2.19
N ARG A 54 1.40 13.01 1.68
CA ARG A 54 1.63 14.46 1.54
C ARG A 54 1.23 15.24 2.79
N TYR A 55 0.11 14.85 3.41
CA TYR A 55 -0.51 15.65 4.47
C TYR A 55 -0.28 15.12 5.88
N PHE A 56 0.13 13.87 6.04
CA PHE A 56 0.47 13.31 7.34
C PHE A 56 1.97 13.21 7.53
N TYR A 57 2.41 13.34 8.78
CA TYR A 57 3.82 13.22 9.15
C TYR A 57 4.13 11.81 9.62
N GLY A 58 5.36 11.39 9.42
CA GLY A 58 5.88 10.19 10.03
C GLY A 58 6.66 9.29 9.09
N GLY A 59 6.68 8.04 9.46
CA GLY A 59 7.56 7.00 8.99
C GLY A 59 7.51 6.67 7.50
N ILE A 60 7.28 5.41 7.20
CA ILE A 60 7.44 4.85 5.85
C ILE A 60 6.29 5.26 4.94
N LYS A 61 6.62 5.90 3.81
CA LYS A 61 5.64 6.32 2.79
C LYS A 61 5.48 5.26 1.70
N ILE A 62 4.25 4.89 1.40
CA ILE A 62 3.90 3.91 0.37
C ILE A 62 3.03 4.60 -0.69
N LEU A 63 3.55 4.72 -1.90
CA LEU A 63 2.96 5.49 -2.99
C LEU A 63 2.61 4.61 -4.20
N ASP A 64 1.51 4.90 -4.88
CA ASP A 64 1.18 4.27 -6.16
C ASP A 64 2.00 4.87 -7.31
N LEU A 65 2.47 4.02 -8.20
CA LEU A 65 3.21 4.42 -9.41
C LEU A 65 2.38 5.26 -10.39
N LYS A 66 1.06 5.10 -10.39
CA LYS A 66 0.14 5.86 -11.26
C LYS A 66 0.15 7.34 -10.91
N THR A 67 0.19 7.65 -9.64
CA THR A 67 0.22 9.03 -9.14
C THR A 67 1.53 9.73 -9.47
N ARG A 68 2.65 9.01 -9.43
CA ARG A 68 3.97 9.57 -9.77
C ARG A 68 4.04 10.11 -11.20
N ARG A 69 3.30 9.54 -12.16
CA ARG A 69 3.24 10.03 -13.54
C ARG A 69 2.58 11.41 -13.66
N ARG A 70 1.70 11.79 -12.72
CA ARG A 70 1.04 13.10 -12.66
C ARG A 70 1.86 14.14 -11.88
N ILE A 71 2.78 13.71 -11.02
CA ILE A 71 3.56 14.57 -10.10
C ILE A 71 5.04 14.59 -10.52
N LYS A 72 5.35 14.61 -11.80
CA LYS A 72 6.74 14.65 -12.31
C LYS A 72 7.56 15.88 -11.86
N THR A 73 6.97 16.90 -11.27
CA THR A 73 7.60 18.19 -11.07
C THR A 73 8.10 18.54 -9.66
N ALA A 74 7.73 17.78 -8.62
CA ALA A 74 8.10 18.14 -7.25
C ALA A 74 8.95 17.11 -6.48
N LEU A 75 9.01 15.87 -6.93
CA LEU A 75 9.69 14.78 -6.21
C LEU A 75 10.99 14.29 -6.86
N ASP A 76 11.38 14.84 -8.01
CA ASP A 76 12.57 14.43 -8.77
C ASP A 76 13.90 14.89 -8.16
N LYS A 77 13.90 15.60 -7.02
CA LYS A 77 15.11 16.08 -6.35
C LYS A 77 15.59 15.20 -5.18
N GLU A 78 14.86 14.18 -4.79
CA GLU A 78 15.30 13.24 -3.75
C GLU A 78 15.66 11.90 -4.39
N GLU A 79 16.91 11.72 -4.73
CA GLU A 79 17.54 10.45 -5.16
C GLU A 79 17.64 9.44 -4.00
N HIS A 80 16.56 9.19 -3.27
CA HIS A 80 16.54 8.11 -2.30
C HIS A 80 16.06 6.82 -2.95
N THR A 81 16.77 5.72 -2.70
CA THR A 81 16.53 4.38 -3.20
C THR A 81 15.10 3.94 -2.93
N ASN A 82 14.21 4.19 -3.90
CA ASN A 82 12.82 3.76 -3.81
C ASN A 82 12.76 2.24 -4.02
N GLN A 83 12.35 1.50 -3.02
CA GLN A 83 12.10 0.06 -3.18
C GLN A 83 10.77 -0.15 -3.89
N LEU A 84 10.76 -1.02 -4.90
CA LEU A 84 9.59 -1.32 -5.71
C LEU A 84 8.83 -2.52 -5.14
N ILE A 85 7.59 -2.30 -4.76
CA ILE A 85 6.64 -3.35 -4.41
C ILE A 85 5.79 -3.68 -5.62
N ILE A 86 5.77 -4.95 -6.03
CA ILE A 86 4.87 -5.44 -7.07
C ILE A 86 3.67 -6.09 -6.39
N ASN A 87 2.50 -5.46 -6.50
CA ASN A 87 1.27 -5.94 -5.87
C ASN A 87 0.09 -5.88 -6.86
N PRO A 88 -0.19 -6.97 -7.59
CA PRO A 88 -1.29 -7.01 -8.55
C PRO A 88 -2.65 -6.72 -7.90
N PRO A 89 -3.63 -6.21 -8.67
CA PRO A 89 -4.94 -5.84 -8.16
C PRO A 89 -5.66 -6.93 -7.37
N GLY A 90 -6.19 -6.57 -6.21
CA GLY A 90 -6.94 -7.44 -5.31
C GLY A 90 -6.09 -8.58 -4.72
N THR A 91 -4.78 -8.38 -4.58
CA THR A 91 -3.87 -9.38 -4.03
C THR A 91 -2.96 -8.82 -2.94
N ILE A 92 -2.36 -9.74 -2.18
CA ILE A 92 -1.19 -9.48 -1.33
C ILE A 92 -0.08 -10.36 -1.89
N SER A 93 0.94 -9.75 -2.48
CA SER A 93 2.05 -10.48 -3.06
C SER A 93 3.08 -10.89 -2.01
N GLN A 94 3.82 -11.96 -2.28
CA GLN A 94 4.97 -12.34 -1.47
C GLN A 94 6.03 -11.22 -1.48
N ASN A 95 6.23 -10.57 -2.62
CA ASN A 95 7.13 -9.43 -2.77
C ASN A 95 6.78 -8.28 -1.81
N SER A 96 5.49 -7.90 -1.70
CA SER A 96 5.05 -6.85 -0.77
C SER A 96 5.38 -7.19 0.69
N ARG A 97 5.16 -8.43 1.09
CA ARG A 97 5.45 -8.88 2.46
C ARG A 97 6.95 -8.85 2.76
N THR A 98 7.77 -9.35 1.84
CA THR A 98 9.23 -9.38 2.02
C THR A 98 9.78 -7.97 2.12
N ILE A 99 9.42 -7.08 1.20
CA ILE A 99 9.92 -5.71 1.19
C ILE A 99 9.48 -4.96 2.44
N ILE A 100 8.23 -5.03 2.85
CA ILE A 100 7.73 -4.36 4.06
C ILE A 100 8.44 -4.89 5.33
N SER A 101 8.88 -6.15 5.34
CA SER A 101 9.61 -6.71 6.48
C SER A 101 11.03 -6.14 6.66
N ILE A 102 11.66 -5.69 5.58
CA ILE A 102 13.03 -5.14 5.57
C ILE A 102 13.09 -3.61 5.43
N ALA A 103 11.94 -2.98 5.43
CA ALA A 103 11.71 -1.60 5.04
C ALA A 103 12.48 -0.54 5.81
N MET A 104 12.94 0.48 5.10
CA MET A 104 13.62 1.61 5.72
C MET A 104 12.91 2.96 5.55
N GLU A 105 12.50 3.42 4.37
CA GLU A 105 11.99 4.81 4.28
C GLU A 105 10.81 5.03 3.32
N LYS A 106 10.88 4.59 2.08
CA LYS A 106 9.86 4.88 1.06
C LYS A 106 9.70 3.76 0.06
N PHE A 107 8.45 3.43 -0.29
CA PHE A 107 8.13 2.42 -1.28
C PHE A 107 7.28 2.98 -2.40
N ILE A 108 7.48 2.39 -3.57
CA ILE A 108 6.63 2.58 -4.73
C ILE A 108 5.91 1.26 -4.99
N VAL A 109 4.59 1.30 -5.09
CA VAL A 109 3.77 0.15 -5.44
C VAL A 109 3.49 0.17 -6.94
N HIS A 110 3.85 -0.93 -7.62
CA HIS A 110 3.38 -1.20 -8.96
C HIS A 110 2.18 -2.15 -8.88
N GLY A 111 0.99 -1.62 -9.15
CA GLY A 111 -0.27 -2.36 -9.05
C GLY A 111 -1.29 -1.62 -8.19
N GLU A 112 -1.79 -2.25 -7.13
CA GLU A 112 -2.75 -1.67 -6.20
C GLU A 112 -2.21 -1.64 -4.77
N GLU A 113 -2.45 -0.53 -4.08
CA GLU A 113 -2.06 -0.31 -2.69
C GLU A 113 -3.14 -0.72 -1.67
N ASP A 114 -4.37 -1.00 -2.11
CA ASP A 114 -5.54 -1.23 -1.25
C ASP A 114 -5.31 -2.29 -0.15
N LEU A 115 -4.59 -3.36 -0.46
CA LEU A 115 -4.30 -4.43 0.49
C LEU A 115 -2.92 -4.32 1.15
N ILE A 116 -2.14 -3.26 0.88
CA ILE A 116 -0.83 -3.07 1.49
C ILE A 116 -0.93 -2.88 3.01
N THR A 117 -1.98 -2.20 3.49
CA THR A 117 -2.27 -2.07 4.92
C THR A 117 -2.35 -3.43 5.62
N MET A 118 -2.92 -4.43 4.93
CA MET A 118 -2.96 -5.81 5.41
C MET A 118 -1.57 -6.46 5.39
N ALA A 119 -0.78 -6.23 4.34
CA ALA A 119 0.59 -6.73 4.26
C ALA A 119 1.46 -6.16 5.39
N ILE A 120 1.32 -4.88 5.73
CA ILE A 120 1.97 -4.24 6.88
C ILE A 120 1.52 -4.95 8.17
N SER A 121 0.23 -5.13 8.37
CA SER A 121 -0.32 -5.77 9.59
C SER A 121 0.12 -7.22 9.76
N LEU A 122 0.44 -7.93 8.67
CA LEU A 122 0.97 -9.30 8.71
C LEU A 122 2.43 -9.36 9.17
N THR A 123 3.19 -8.30 8.95
CA THR A 123 4.65 -8.26 9.17
C THR A 123 5.05 -7.42 10.38
N ARG A 124 4.25 -6.43 10.73
CA ARG A 124 4.52 -5.45 11.79
C ARG A 124 3.33 -5.37 12.74
N HIS A 125 3.55 -5.60 14.03
CA HIS A 125 2.51 -5.49 15.07
C HIS A 125 2.63 -4.16 15.82
N GLY A 126 1.48 -3.59 16.22
CA GLY A 126 1.43 -2.38 17.06
C GLY A 126 1.85 -1.09 16.35
N LYS A 127 1.89 -1.08 15.00
CA LYS A 127 2.27 0.08 14.21
C LYS A 127 1.07 0.90 13.78
N THR A 128 1.18 2.23 13.88
CA THR A 128 0.15 3.15 13.39
C THR A 128 0.22 3.24 11.88
N ILE A 129 -0.87 2.86 11.21
CA ILE A 129 -1.01 2.94 9.76
C ILE A 129 -2.07 3.98 9.44
N ILE A 130 -1.73 4.93 8.56
CA ILE A 130 -2.67 5.91 8.02
C ILE A 130 -2.81 5.62 6.54
N TYR A 131 -4.07 5.43 6.07
CA TYR A 131 -4.34 5.19 4.65
C TYR A 131 -5.51 6.03 4.15
N GLY A 132 -5.49 6.35 2.86
CA GLY A 132 -6.53 7.14 2.23
C GLY A 132 -7.83 6.35 2.09
N TYR A 133 -8.96 7.03 2.31
CA TYR A 133 -10.29 6.52 1.97
C TYR A 133 -10.87 7.42 0.87
N PRO A 134 -10.84 6.98 -0.39
CA PRO A 134 -11.12 7.83 -1.54
C PRO A 134 -12.46 8.54 -1.46
N GLY A 135 -12.46 9.86 -1.66
CA GLY A 135 -13.66 10.71 -1.64
C GLY A 135 -14.15 11.12 -0.26
N TYR A 136 -13.55 10.60 0.84
CA TYR A 136 -14.06 10.85 2.19
C TYR A 136 -13.01 11.30 3.20
N GLY A 137 -11.75 10.88 3.06
CA GLY A 137 -10.73 11.27 4.02
C GLY A 137 -9.64 10.25 4.25
N ALA A 138 -9.28 10.01 5.51
CA ALA A 138 -8.25 9.05 5.90
C ALA A 138 -8.72 8.15 7.04
N VAL A 139 -8.09 6.98 7.12
CA VAL A 139 -8.32 6.01 8.19
C VAL A 139 -7.02 5.80 8.95
N ILE A 140 -7.10 5.85 10.27
CA ILE A 140 -6.00 5.54 11.19
C ILE A 140 -6.29 4.21 11.84
N THR A 141 -5.38 3.28 11.73
CA THR A 141 -5.50 1.96 12.35
C THR A 141 -4.19 1.53 13.00
N ILE A 142 -4.29 0.64 13.97
CA ILE A 142 -3.13 -0.02 14.55
C ILE A 142 -2.99 -1.40 13.92
N SER A 143 -1.80 -1.71 13.44
CA SER A 143 -1.51 -3.02 12.85
C SER A 143 -1.65 -4.14 13.89
N ASP A 144 -2.46 -5.14 13.55
CA ASP A 144 -2.72 -6.30 14.39
C ASP A 144 -2.44 -7.58 13.60
N THR A 145 -1.31 -8.20 13.90
CA THR A 145 -0.86 -9.43 13.21
C THR A 145 -1.82 -10.60 13.43
N ILE A 146 -2.47 -10.70 14.59
CA ILE A 146 -3.40 -11.79 14.87
C ILE A 146 -4.67 -11.63 14.05
N LYS A 147 -5.23 -10.42 14.04
CA LYS A 147 -6.39 -10.06 13.22
C LYS A 147 -6.09 -10.24 11.74
N ALA A 148 -4.95 -9.74 11.27
CA ALA A 148 -4.52 -9.87 9.89
C ALA A 148 -4.39 -11.34 9.46
N ARG A 149 -3.77 -12.20 10.28
CA ARG A 149 -3.66 -13.64 10.01
C ARG A 149 -5.01 -14.34 9.95
N ARG A 150 -5.96 -13.98 10.83
CA ARG A 150 -7.33 -14.51 10.79
C ARG A 150 -8.05 -14.13 9.49
N LEU A 151 -7.92 -12.89 9.07
CA LEU A 151 -8.50 -12.40 7.81
C LEU A 151 -7.84 -13.07 6.60
N LEU A 152 -6.53 -13.28 6.65
CA LEU A 152 -5.77 -13.90 5.56
C LEU A 152 -6.23 -15.33 5.23
N LYS A 153 -6.74 -16.08 6.20
CA LYS A 153 -7.31 -17.42 5.97
C LYS A 153 -8.46 -17.42 4.95
N ARG A 154 -9.06 -16.28 4.68
CA ARG A 154 -10.13 -16.11 3.68
C ARG A 154 -9.61 -15.87 2.26
N PHE A 155 -8.31 -15.56 2.11
CA PHE A 155 -7.67 -15.38 0.82
C PHE A 155 -7.33 -16.72 0.17
N LYS A 156 -7.24 -16.72 -1.16
CA LYS A 156 -6.87 -17.92 -1.92
C LYS A 156 -5.45 -17.77 -2.45
N PRO A 157 -4.59 -18.80 -2.30
CA PRO A 157 -3.30 -18.83 -2.98
C PRO A 157 -3.50 -18.78 -4.49
N ASP A 158 -2.66 -18.01 -5.19
CA ASP A 158 -2.71 -17.86 -6.64
C ASP A 158 -1.33 -17.48 -7.18
N ILE A 159 -1.12 -17.62 -8.49
CA ILE A 159 0.08 -17.24 -9.19
C ILE A 159 -0.29 -16.23 -10.28
N VAL A 160 0.32 -15.06 -10.23
CA VAL A 160 0.19 -14.04 -11.28
C VAL A 160 1.46 -14.04 -12.12
N PHE A 161 1.32 -14.12 -13.43
CA PHE A 161 2.43 -14.02 -14.36
C PHE A 161 2.65 -12.58 -14.79
N LEU A 162 3.83 -12.06 -14.47
CA LEU A 162 4.23 -10.71 -14.86
C LEU A 162 4.84 -10.75 -16.26
N ASN A 163 4.35 -9.90 -17.16
CA ASN A 163 5.00 -9.68 -18.43
C ASN A 163 6.25 -8.82 -18.19
N LYS A 164 7.38 -9.15 -18.84
CA LYS A 164 8.55 -8.27 -18.85
C LYS A 164 8.11 -6.91 -19.39
N VAL A 165 8.21 -5.88 -18.57
CA VAL A 165 8.13 -4.51 -19.05
C VAL A 165 9.40 -4.28 -19.85
N ASN A 166 9.31 -4.12 -21.16
CA ASN A 166 10.42 -3.63 -21.96
C ASN A 166 10.73 -2.20 -21.48
N THR A 167 11.65 -2.07 -20.55
CA THR A 167 12.34 -0.80 -20.33
C THR A 167 13.21 -0.61 -21.57
N LYS A 168 12.72 0.15 -22.55
CA LYS A 168 13.62 0.69 -23.57
C LYS A 168 14.62 1.60 -22.83
N PRO A 169 15.90 1.48 -23.17
CA PRO A 169 16.96 2.33 -22.64
C PRO A 169 16.69 3.79 -22.94
#